data_15b5ff1a083790dc74c79e07928a0758
#
_entry.id   15b5ff1a083790dc74c79e07928a0758
#
_cell.length_a   1.000
_cell.length_b   1.000
_cell.length_c   1.000
_cell.angle_alpha   90.00
_cell.angle_beta   90.00
_cell.angle_gamma   90.00
#
_symmetry.space_group_name_H-M   'P 1'
#
loop_
_entity.id
_entity.type
_entity.pdbx_description
1 polymer ?
#
loop_
_entity_poly.entity_id
_entity_poly.type
_entity_poly.pdbx_seq_one_letter_code
_entity_poly.pdbx_strand_id
1 'polypeptide(L)'
;MATGKKNKDLIIEIKLHEKINAQLDGTLLTLKGPEGEVKRELKDKSIKIEYKGGSVTLKAPKFSKMNKKRIKSHAAHIRNMARGCMEAYKYTLKICSGHFPMNVYVSNDQFIVKNFLGEKVPRTLKLKAGASHPHSMKLCSV
;
A
#
# COMPACT_ATOMS: atom_id res chain seq x y z
N MET A 1 6.02 -45.29 17.03
CA MET A 1 6.48 -44.02 17.65
C MET A 1 6.19 -42.87 16.72
N ALA A 2 5.16 -42.09 16.99
CA ALA A 2 4.75 -40.98 16.17
C ALA A 2 5.65 -39.77 16.51
N THR A 3 6.53 -39.40 15.60
CA THR A 3 7.33 -38.18 15.70
C THR A 3 6.42 -36.97 15.57
N GLY A 4 6.06 -36.39 16.70
CA GLY A 4 5.27 -35.17 16.76
C GLY A 4 5.99 -34.03 16.04
N LYS A 5 5.55 -33.69 14.81
CA LYS A 5 5.94 -32.45 14.16
C LYS A 5 5.49 -31.30 15.04
N LYS A 6 6.42 -30.70 15.79
CA LYS A 6 6.19 -29.43 16.48
C LYS A 6 5.71 -28.41 15.44
N ASN A 7 4.41 -28.12 15.46
CA ASN A 7 3.85 -27.02 14.67
C ASN A 7 4.52 -25.72 15.12
N LYS A 8 5.54 -25.26 14.40
CA LYS A 8 6.18 -23.98 14.68
C LYS A 8 5.22 -22.88 14.25
N ASP A 9 4.83 -22.05 15.21
CA ASP A 9 4.08 -20.84 14.92
C ASP A 9 4.94 -19.89 14.07
N LEU A 10 4.29 -19.21 13.13
CA LEU A 10 4.95 -18.17 12.34
C LEU A 10 4.83 -16.84 13.06
N ILE A 11 5.96 -16.26 13.43
CA ILE A 11 6.04 -14.96 14.08
C ILE A 11 6.87 -14.04 13.19
N ILE A 12 6.33 -12.87 12.89
CA ILE A 12 7.05 -11.79 12.19
C ILE A 12 6.95 -10.53 13.04
N GLU A 13 8.07 -10.00 13.43
CA GLU A 13 8.19 -8.73 14.13
C GLU A 13 8.61 -7.63 13.14
N ILE A 14 7.93 -6.48 13.22
CA ILE A 14 8.19 -5.30 12.40
C ILE A 14 8.44 -4.14 13.35
N LYS A 15 9.67 -3.68 13.41
CA LYS A 15 10.05 -2.50 14.15
C LYS A 15 9.56 -1.26 13.39
N LEU A 16 8.84 -0.40 14.08
CA LEU A 16 8.42 0.90 13.56
C LEU A 16 9.49 1.94 13.88
N HIS A 17 9.54 2.98 13.07
CA HIS A 17 10.42 4.12 13.36
C HIS A 17 9.89 4.90 14.57
N GLU A 18 10.78 5.50 15.38
CA GLU A 18 10.42 6.25 16.59
C GLU A 18 9.43 7.39 16.35
N LYS A 19 9.44 7.96 15.15
CA LYS A 19 8.52 9.04 14.73
C LYS A 19 7.13 8.58 14.33
N ILE A 20 6.85 7.27 14.38
CA ILE A 20 5.57 6.70 14.00
C ILE A 20 4.81 6.26 15.24
N ASN A 21 3.65 6.86 15.46
CA ASN A 21 2.71 6.43 16.48
C ASN A 21 1.76 5.39 15.88
N ALA A 22 1.68 4.21 16.50
CA ALA A 22 0.78 3.15 16.08
C ALA A 22 -0.33 2.96 17.11
N GLN A 23 -1.55 2.81 16.64
CA GLN A 23 -2.73 2.45 17.43
C GLN A 23 -3.39 1.23 16.79
N LEU A 24 -3.74 0.26 17.61
CA LEU A 24 -4.39 -0.96 17.19
C LEU A 24 -5.75 -1.07 17.86
N ASP A 25 -6.83 -0.90 17.09
CA ASP A 25 -8.21 -1.06 17.54
C ASP A 25 -8.80 -2.34 16.94
N GLY A 26 -8.64 -3.44 17.66
CA GLY A 26 -9.04 -4.76 17.17
C GLY A 26 -8.29 -5.17 15.90
N THR A 27 -8.93 -5.05 14.75
CA THR A 27 -8.35 -5.37 13.42
C THR A 27 -7.90 -4.14 12.64
N LEU A 28 -8.23 -2.94 13.13
CA LEU A 28 -7.87 -1.67 12.48
C LEU A 28 -6.51 -1.19 13.01
N LEU A 29 -5.52 -1.22 12.15
CA LEU A 29 -4.20 -0.64 12.42
C LEU A 29 -4.15 0.79 11.89
N THR A 30 -3.90 1.74 12.76
CA THR A 30 -3.69 3.15 12.44
C THR A 30 -2.24 3.51 12.71
N LEU A 31 -1.55 4.03 11.70
CA LEU A 31 -0.20 4.57 11.80
C LEU A 31 -0.24 6.05 11.55
N LYS A 32 0.35 6.84 12.47
CA LYS A 32 0.52 8.29 12.35
C LYS A 32 1.99 8.62 12.28
N GLY A 33 2.36 9.37 11.28
CA GLY A 33 3.73 9.86 11.08
C GLY A 33 3.76 11.33 10.63
N PRO A 34 4.94 11.86 10.32
CA PRO A 34 5.11 13.27 9.93
C PRO A 34 4.38 13.65 8.64
N GLU A 35 4.25 12.73 7.67
CA GLU A 35 3.58 12.97 6.39
C GLU A 35 2.08 12.75 6.43
N GLY A 36 1.56 12.11 7.51
CA GLY A 36 0.12 11.90 7.65
C GLY A 36 -0.26 10.64 8.41
N GLU A 37 -1.55 10.35 8.36
CA GLU A 37 -2.17 9.21 9.01
C GLU A 37 -2.66 8.19 7.98
N VAL A 38 -2.32 6.93 8.18
CA VAL A 38 -2.77 5.82 7.34
C VAL A 38 -3.49 4.80 8.19
N LYS A 39 -4.72 4.45 7.78
CA LYS A 39 -5.55 3.43 8.43
C LYS A 39 -5.72 2.23 7.51
N ARG A 40 -5.60 1.05 8.08
CA ARG A 40 -5.88 -0.18 7.34
C ARG A 40 -6.50 -1.24 8.23
N GLU A 41 -7.58 -1.79 7.76
CA GLU A 41 -8.21 -2.93 8.39
C GLU A 41 -7.56 -4.24 7.91
N LEU A 42 -7.06 -5.01 8.86
CA LEU A 42 -6.37 -6.28 8.63
C LEU A 42 -7.32 -7.44 9.02
N LYS A 43 -8.34 -7.67 8.18
CA LYS A 43 -9.34 -8.72 8.38
C LYS A 43 -8.77 -10.10 8.09
N ASP A 44 -8.09 -10.70 9.04
CA ASP A 44 -7.67 -12.10 8.92
C ASP A 44 -7.85 -12.83 10.26
N LYS A 45 -8.81 -13.75 10.29
CA LYS A 45 -9.08 -14.57 11.48
C LYS A 45 -7.92 -15.50 11.87
N SER A 46 -7.01 -15.75 10.92
CA SER A 46 -5.89 -16.67 11.10
C SER A 46 -4.63 -16.01 11.64
N ILE A 47 -4.57 -14.68 11.73
CA ILE A 47 -3.38 -13.93 12.12
C ILE A 47 -3.73 -13.04 13.31
N LYS A 48 -3.01 -13.22 14.40
CA LYS A 48 -3.08 -12.32 15.55
C LYS A 48 -2.07 -11.20 15.40
N ILE A 49 -2.51 -9.99 15.65
CA ILE A 49 -1.70 -8.77 15.54
C ILE A 49 -1.57 -8.21 16.95
N GLU A 50 -0.34 -7.96 17.36
CA GLU A 50 -0.02 -7.36 18.65
C GLU A 50 0.88 -6.15 18.43
N TYR A 51 0.64 -5.07 19.13
CA TYR A 51 1.50 -3.89 19.15
C TYR A 51 2.14 -3.77 20.54
N LYS A 52 3.47 -3.77 20.61
CA LYS A 52 4.23 -3.63 21.87
C LYS A 52 5.50 -2.82 21.62
N GLY A 53 5.69 -1.77 22.41
CA GLY A 53 6.97 -1.06 22.50
C GLY A 53 7.57 -0.58 21.17
N GLY A 54 6.73 -0.01 20.27
CA GLY A 54 7.21 0.46 18.97
C GLY A 54 7.39 -0.64 17.90
N SER A 55 7.01 -1.88 18.20
CA SER A 55 7.02 -2.98 17.23
C SER A 55 5.63 -3.62 17.05
N VAL A 56 5.32 -3.98 15.82
CA VAL A 56 4.11 -4.74 15.47
C VAL A 56 4.50 -6.20 15.27
N THR A 57 3.92 -7.07 16.07
CA THR A 57 4.15 -8.51 16.00
C THR A 57 2.96 -9.20 15.36
N LEU A 58 3.21 -9.94 14.31
CA LEU A 58 2.23 -10.77 13.62
C LEU A 58 2.47 -12.23 14.01
N LYS A 59 1.43 -12.92 14.49
CA LYS A 59 1.49 -14.33 14.87
C LYS A 59 0.46 -15.12 14.09
N ALA A 60 0.88 -16.17 13.40
CA ALA A 60 -0.01 -17.13 12.75
C ALA A 60 0.17 -18.50 13.39
N PRO A 61 -0.91 -19.10 13.95
CA PRO A 61 -0.86 -20.44 14.48
C PRO A 61 -0.71 -21.44 13.32
N LYS A 62 0.10 -22.45 13.51
CA LYS A 62 0.42 -23.51 12.57
C LYS A 62 1.16 -23.04 11.31
N PHE A 63 2.30 -23.65 11.07
CA PHE A 63 3.04 -23.48 9.82
C PHE A 63 2.25 -24.09 8.66
N SER A 64 1.71 -23.24 7.80
CA SER A 64 1.03 -23.60 6.57
C SER A 64 1.53 -22.71 5.43
N LYS A 65 1.59 -23.23 4.21
CA LYS A 65 1.94 -22.42 3.02
C LYS A 65 1.01 -21.21 2.88
N MET A 66 -0.27 -21.38 3.17
CA MET A 66 -1.26 -20.30 3.17
C MET A 66 -0.99 -19.27 4.27
N ASN A 67 -0.77 -19.71 5.51
CA ASN A 67 -0.48 -18.80 6.62
C ASN A 67 0.82 -18.04 6.39
N LYS A 68 1.85 -18.69 5.81
CA LYS A 68 3.09 -18.03 5.43
C LYS A 68 2.87 -16.95 4.38
N LYS A 69 2.02 -17.19 3.37
CA LYS A 69 1.66 -16.20 2.35
C LYS A 69 0.93 -15.01 2.96
N ARG A 70 -0.09 -15.27 3.78
CA ARG A 70 -0.91 -14.24 4.43
C ARG A 70 -0.09 -13.36 5.38
N ILE A 71 0.68 -13.95 6.31
CA ILE A 71 1.47 -13.19 7.27
C ILE A 71 2.54 -12.32 6.58
N LYS A 72 3.17 -12.81 5.50
CA LYS A 72 4.10 -12.01 4.71
C LYS A 72 3.42 -10.86 3.97
N SER A 73 2.20 -11.07 3.46
CA SER A 73 1.41 -10.02 2.82
C SER A 73 1.06 -8.91 3.82
N HIS A 74 0.56 -9.27 5.01
CA HIS A 74 0.27 -8.28 6.06
C HIS A 74 1.53 -7.55 6.52
N ALA A 75 2.65 -8.26 6.67
CA ALA A 75 3.93 -7.65 7.01
C ALA A 75 4.38 -6.64 5.96
N ALA A 76 4.21 -6.95 4.67
CA ALA A 76 4.52 -6.03 3.57
C ALA A 76 3.63 -4.79 3.61
N HIS A 77 2.33 -4.97 3.86
CA HIS A 77 1.41 -3.84 4.00
C HIS A 77 1.79 -2.90 5.15
N ILE A 78 2.11 -3.45 6.32
CA ILE A 78 2.52 -2.66 7.48
C ILE A 78 3.82 -1.90 7.20
N ARG A 79 4.82 -2.53 6.56
CA ARG A 79 6.06 -1.86 6.16
C ARG A 79 5.81 -0.73 5.18
N ASN A 80 4.91 -0.94 4.20
CA ASN A 80 4.56 0.10 3.23
C ASN A 80 3.82 1.26 3.91
N MET A 81 2.89 0.98 4.82
CA MET A 81 2.22 2.01 5.62
C MET A 81 3.23 2.82 6.44
N ALA A 82 4.14 2.14 7.15
CA ALA A 82 5.17 2.80 7.93
C ALA A 82 6.07 3.69 7.06
N ARG A 83 6.50 3.20 5.88
CA ARG A 83 7.28 4.02 4.94
C ARG A 83 6.48 5.21 4.42
N GLY A 84 5.21 5.02 4.05
CA GLY A 84 4.34 6.09 3.56
C GLY A 84 4.03 7.17 4.60
N CYS A 85 4.03 6.83 5.90
CA CYS A 85 3.91 7.81 6.98
C CYS A 85 5.19 8.64 7.20
N MET A 86 6.34 8.13 6.76
CA MET A 86 7.63 8.82 6.88
C MET A 86 7.96 9.65 5.65
N GLU A 87 7.60 9.15 4.47
CA GLU A 87 7.90 9.77 3.19
C GLU A 87 6.76 9.56 2.22
N ALA A 88 6.29 10.63 1.59
CA ALA A 88 5.21 10.56 0.61
C ALA A 88 5.65 9.77 -0.64
N TYR A 89 4.82 8.82 -1.08
CA TYR A 89 5.09 8.06 -2.29
C TYR A 89 4.97 8.92 -3.55
N LYS A 90 6.01 8.93 -4.37
CA LYS A 90 6.03 9.56 -5.70
C LYS A 90 5.94 8.50 -6.79
N TYR A 91 4.95 8.62 -7.65
CA TYR A 91 4.77 7.74 -8.80
C TYR A 91 5.02 8.53 -10.08
N THR A 92 5.94 8.07 -10.91
CA THR A 92 6.23 8.67 -12.20
C THR A 92 5.57 7.85 -13.30
N LEU A 93 4.70 8.46 -14.07
CA LEU A 93 4.03 7.84 -15.21
C LEU A 93 4.61 8.39 -16.50
N LYS A 94 4.92 7.49 -17.45
CA LYS A 94 5.35 7.85 -18.80
C LYS A 94 4.17 7.67 -19.76
N ILE A 95 3.87 8.71 -20.54
CA ILE A 95 2.86 8.62 -21.59
C ILE A 95 3.55 8.05 -22.82
N CYS A 96 3.17 6.86 -23.26
CA CYS A 96 3.67 6.22 -24.46
C CYS A 96 2.51 6.07 -25.43
N SER A 97 2.57 6.77 -26.54
CA SER A 97 1.62 6.65 -27.65
C SER A 97 2.38 6.32 -28.92
N GLY A 98 2.07 5.20 -29.56
CA GLY A 98 2.63 4.85 -30.85
C GLY A 98 1.81 5.46 -32.00
N HIS A 99 0.62 4.88 -32.28
CA HIS A 99 -0.20 5.25 -33.43
C HIS A 99 -1.24 6.34 -33.14
N PHE A 100 -1.82 6.35 -31.92
CA PHE A 100 -2.81 7.34 -31.51
C PHE A 100 -2.21 8.29 -30.47
N PRO A 101 -1.96 9.57 -30.81
CA PRO A 101 -1.45 10.54 -29.85
C PRO A 101 -2.48 10.77 -28.74
N MET A 102 -2.10 10.48 -27.51
CA MET A 102 -2.94 10.69 -26.33
C MET A 102 -2.66 12.05 -25.71
N ASN A 103 -3.72 12.78 -25.38
CA ASN A 103 -3.63 14.00 -24.61
C ASN A 103 -4.02 13.73 -23.16
N VAL A 104 -3.06 13.93 -22.26
CA VAL A 104 -3.24 13.69 -20.82
C VAL A 104 -3.04 15.00 -20.07
N TYR A 105 -4.01 15.41 -19.27
CA TYR A 105 -3.94 16.62 -18.47
C TYR A 105 -4.78 16.49 -17.20
N VAL A 106 -4.51 17.37 -16.27
CA VAL A 106 -5.29 17.47 -15.03
C VAL A 106 -6.05 18.79 -15.03
N SER A 107 -7.33 18.73 -14.78
CA SER A 107 -8.21 19.90 -14.67
C SER A 107 -9.24 19.66 -13.59
N ASN A 108 -9.47 20.64 -12.71
CA ASN A 108 -10.48 20.58 -11.63
C ASN A 108 -10.40 19.29 -10.79
N ASP A 109 -9.19 18.94 -10.33
CA ASP A 109 -8.92 17.70 -9.57
C ASP A 109 -9.32 16.42 -10.29
N GLN A 110 -9.41 16.48 -11.60
CA GLN A 110 -9.65 15.32 -12.46
C GLN A 110 -8.49 15.08 -13.39
N PHE A 111 -8.02 13.86 -13.40
CA PHE A 111 -7.07 13.35 -14.39
C PHE A 111 -7.86 12.92 -15.62
N ILE A 112 -7.55 13.55 -16.76
CA ILE A 112 -8.30 13.37 -18.02
C ILE A 112 -7.35 12.84 -19.08
N VAL A 113 -7.75 11.75 -19.73
CA VAL A 113 -7.06 11.14 -20.86
C VAL A 113 -7.97 11.21 -22.08
N LYS A 114 -7.58 11.98 -23.10
CA LYS A 114 -8.28 12.07 -24.39
C LYS A 114 -7.58 11.22 -25.44
N ASN A 115 -8.37 10.71 -26.36
CA ASN A 115 -7.89 9.90 -27.49
C ASN A 115 -7.12 8.65 -27.06
N PHE A 116 -7.55 7.99 -25.98
CA PHE A 116 -6.96 6.72 -25.54
C PHE A 116 -7.28 5.63 -26.58
N LEU A 117 -6.27 5.15 -27.28
CA LEU A 117 -6.41 4.17 -28.38
C LEU A 117 -7.47 4.54 -29.44
N GLY A 118 -7.66 5.84 -29.72
CA GLY A 118 -8.66 6.31 -30.66
C GLY A 118 -10.07 6.47 -30.11
N GLU A 119 -10.27 6.32 -28.79
CA GLU A 119 -11.58 6.52 -28.16
C GLU A 119 -12.05 7.98 -28.27
N LYS A 120 -13.31 8.17 -28.69
CA LYS A 120 -13.92 9.50 -28.80
C LYS A 120 -14.28 10.09 -27.43
N VAL A 121 -14.63 9.24 -26.45
CA VAL A 121 -15.03 9.66 -25.11
C VAL A 121 -13.78 9.77 -24.23
N PRO A 122 -13.52 10.92 -23.59
CA PRO A 122 -12.40 11.05 -22.65
C PRO A 122 -12.57 10.16 -21.41
N ARG A 123 -11.49 9.54 -20.97
CA ARG A 123 -11.45 8.83 -19.68
C ARG A 123 -11.12 9.82 -18.58
N THR A 124 -11.91 9.84 -17.52
CA THR A 124 -11.74 10.74 -16.38
C THR A 124 -11.59 9.98 -15.09
N LEU A 125 -10.69 10.44 -14.22
CA LEU A 125 -10.47 9.90 -12.89
C LEU A 125 -10.40 11.06 -11.89
N LYS A 126 -11.24 11.05 -10.86
CA LYS A 126 -11.18 12.02 -9.79
C LYS A 126 -9.97 11.75 -8.90
N LEU A 127 -9.12 12.75 -8.69
CA LEU A 127 -7.97 12.66 -7.80
C LEU A 127 -8.43 12.62 -6.33
N LYS A 128 -7.68 11.88 -5.52
CA LYS A 128 -7.93 11.88 -4.07
C LYS A 128 -7.43 13.19 -3.46
N ALA A 129 -8.13 13.70 -2.47
CA ALA A 129 -7.68 14.84 -1.69
C ALA A 129 -6.28 14.59 -1.11
N GLY A 130 -5.38 15.56 -1.26
CA GLY A 130 -3.98 15.45 -0.83
C GLY A 130 -3.04 14.83 -1.87
N ALA A 131 -3.52 14.36 -3.03
CA ALA A 131 -2.65 13.97 -4.12
C ALA A 131 -2.10 15.22 -4.80
N SER A 132 -0.81 15.50 -4.64
CA SER A 132 -0.12 16.53 -5.40
C SER A 132 0.32 15.98 -6.75
N HIS A 133 0.03 16.69 -7.83
CA HIS A 133 0.52 16.35 -9.17
C HIS A 133 1.42 17.49 -9.67
N PRO A 134 2.69 17.23 -10.01
CA PRO A 134 3.50 18.22 -10.67
C PRO A 134 3.01 18.45 -12.10
N HIS A 135 2.96 19.70 -12.51
CA HIS A 135 2.46 20.17 -13.82
C HIS A 135 3.28 19.70 -15.05
N SER A 136 4.34 18.93 -14.86
CA SER A 136 5.22 18.51 -15.96
C SER A 136 5.01 17.05 -16.33
N MET A 137 4.10 16.79 -17.23
CA MET A 137 4.05 15.53 -17.96
C MET A 137 5.03 15.59 -19.13
N LYS A 138 6.11 14.81 -19.10
CA LYS A 138 6.99 14.66 -20.27
C LYS A 138 6.30 13.74 -21.26
N LEU A 139 5.89 14.29 -22.42
CA LEU A 139 5.55 13.50 -23.59
C LEU A 139 6.85 12.88 -24.12
N CYS A 140 6.91 11.55 -24.20
CA CYS A 140 7.88 10.87 -25.05
C CYS A 140 7.14 10.43 -26.31
N SER A 141 7.40 11.13 -27.42
CA SER A 141 7.16 10.59 -28.76
C SER A 141 8.25 9.56 -29.04
N VAL A 142 7.86 8.37 -29.48
CA VAL A 142 8.74 7.37 -30.09
C VAL A 142 8.79 7.64 -31.57
#